data_f8911af46da8eb4839b3c07c4c0d5163
#
_entry.id   f8911af46da8eb4839b3c07c4c0d5163
#
_cell.length_a   1.000
_cell.length_b   1.000
_cell.length_c   1.000
_cell.angle_alpha   90.00
_cell.angle_beta   90.00
_cell.angle_gamma   90.00
#
_symmetry.space_group_name_H-M   'P 1'
#
loop_
_entity.id
_entity.type
_entity.pdbx_description
1 polymer ?
#
loop_
_entity_poly.entity_id
_entity_poly.type
_entity_poly.pdbx_seq_one_letter_code
_entity_poly.pdbx_strand_id
1 'polypeptide(L)'
;MVVPVATELAAENTVAVEVLGLTTAANVVRGAGLSLLQFTDFVDPSVDCAALAHGRRLAANLSNGEVTLAESVAYLGLSYRDLEERVGAEQAAALYATLGRHAFLPVSILDRVLTKVKPDLVVITNSPRSERAVAICAKNHKIPVVCIVDLFAADEVKWLASDNYADAFCVLNEFIKEFLVTSGCDPGKVHVTGNPAFDRLRDPDTIAAGSELRRTLAWGDKHVLLWPCVDEPAVHPFENFVGDPSAPSRALLKLVEFCLSRNDIILCVRPRPGQQAPCLPIDPRIVITGADWNLAVLLHAVNIVVAMSTTVAIEAHLVGTRVIKILGSVFDKSMPLVEQGIAECEIPICEIHHALTVRVGLPNIMPPLFLPATSKVLEVIKKFL
;
A
#
# COMPACT_ATOMS: atom_id res chain seq x y z
N MET A 1 -7.60 -1.69 -1.93
CA MET A 1 -8.29 -0.62 -1.15
C MET A 1 -9.57 -0.18 -1.85
N VAL A 2 -9.51 0.36 -3.08
CA VAL A 2 -10.71 0.85 -3.80
C VAL A 2 -11.62 -0.29 -4.29
N VAL A 3 -11.07 -1.45 -4.70
CA VAL A 3 -11.85 -2.54 -5.31
C VAL A 3 -13.00 -3.06 -4.43
N PRO A 4 -12.85 -3.32 -3.11
CA PRO A 4 -13.99 -3.74 -2.30
C PRO A 4 -15.15 -2.73 -2.34
N VAL A 5 -14.83 -1.43 -2.25
CA VAL A 5 -15.81 -0.34 -2.31
C VAL A 5 -16.50 -0.31 -3.67
N ALA A 6 -15.73 -0.38 -4.76
CA ALA A 6 -16.25 -0.38 -6.12
C ALA A 6 -17.16 -1.61 -6.39
N THR A 7 -16.81 -2.77 -5.85
CA THR A 7 -17.60 -4.01 -6.00
C THR A 7 -18.94 -3.88 -5.30
N GLU A 8 -18.99 -3.38 -4.07
CA GLU A 8 -20.24 -3.19 -3.35
C GLU A 8 -21.12 -2.11 -4.01
N LEU A 9 -20.53 -0.98 -4.46
CA LEU A 9 -21.28 0.04 -5.21
C LEU A 9 -21.87 -0.51 -6.51
N ALA A 10 -21.09 -1.26 -7.28
CA ALA A 10 -21.55 -1.85 -8.53
C ALA A 10 -22.71 -2.86 -8.34
N ALA A 11 -22.78 -3.50 -7.18
CA ALA A 11 -23.86 -4.43 -6.84
C ALA A 11 -25.19 -3.72 -6.54
N GLU A 12 -25.20 -2.42 -6.23
CA GLU A 12 -26.42 -1.68 -5.86
C GLU A 12 -27.34 -1.33 -7.05
N ASN A 13 -26.93 -1.57 -8.31
CA ASN A 13 -27.68 -1.31 -9.55
C ASN A 13 -28.21 0.13 -9.75
N THR A 14 -27.92 1.04 -8.82
CA THR A 14 -28.33 2.45 -8.87
C THR A 14 -27.18 3.36 -9.25
N VAL A 15 -25.96 2.84 -9.20
CA VAL A 15 -24.70 3.57 -9.46
C VAL A 15 -23.92 2.86 -10.56
N ALA A 16 -23.55 3.59 -11.60
CA ALA A 16 -22.59 3.11 -12.60
C ALA A 16 -21.16 3.33 -12.07
N VAL A 17 -20.39 2.24 -12.00
CA VAL A 17 -19.02 2.27 -11.48
C VAL A 17 -18.02 2.00 -12.58
N GLU A 18 -17.15 2.96 -12.86
CA GLU A 18 -16.03 2.85 -13.80
C GLU A 18 -14.72 2.95 -13.03
N VAL A 19 -13.79 2.03 -13.23
CA VAL A 19 -12.51 2.02 -12.52
C VAL A 19 -11.35 2.24 -13.49
N LEU A 20 -10.64 3.35 -13.33
CA LEU A 20 -9.40 3.58 -14.08
C LEU A 20 -8.27 2.76 -13.43
N GLY A 21 -8.00 1.58 -14.02
CA GLY A 21 -7.00 0.64 -13.54
C GLY A 21 -5.68 0.78 -14.28
N LEU A 22 -4.73 1.51 -13.70
CA LEU A 22 -3.41 1.70 -14.28
C LEU A 22 -2.45 0.58 -13.85
N THR A 23 -1.54 0.20 -14.76
CA THR A 23 -0.50 -0.79 -14.50
C THR A 23 -1.07 -2.14 -13.99
N THR A 24 -0.49 -2.74 -12.96
CA THR A 24 -0.92 -4.03 -12.39
C THR A 24 -2.30 -3.97 -11.73
N ALA A 25 -2.78 -2.79 -11.34
CA ALA A 25 -4.11 -2.61 -10.79
C ALA A 25 -5.22 -3.06 -11.76
N ALA A 26 -4.99 -2.94 -13.06
CA ALA A 26 -5.93 -3.39 -14.10
C ALA A 26 -6.33 -4.87 -13.95
N ASN A 27 -5.38 -5.74 -13.58
CA ASN A 27 -5.65 -7.18 -13.40
C ASN A 27 -6.55 -7.43 -12.19
N VAL A 28 -6.36 -6.67 -11.11
CA VAL A 28 -7.20 -6.79 -9.90
C VAL A 28 -8.63 -6.31 -10.20
N VAL A 29 -8.78 -5.18 -10.91
CA VAL A 29 -10.10 -4.64 -11.32
C VAL A 29 -10.82 -5.65 -12.22
N ARG A 30 -10.12 -6.17 -13.22
CA ARG A 30 -10.66 -7.19 -14.15
C ARG A 30 -11.03 -8.47 -13.45
N GLY A 31 -10.21 -8.94 -12.52
CA GLY A 31 -10.48 -10.12 -11.68
C GLY A 31 -11.70 -9.97 -10.77
N ALA A 32 -12.02 -8.72 -10.38
CA ALA A 32 -13.23 -8.39 -9.61
C ALA A 32 -14.50 -8.25 -10.47
N GLY A 33 -14.40 -8.38 -11.80
CA GLY A 33 -15.55 -8.22 -12.72
C GLY A 33 -16.04 -6.78 -12.87
N LEU A 34 -15.23 -5.80 -12.50
CA LEU A 34 -15.56 -4.38 -12.59
C LEU A 34 -15.28 -3.82 -13.98
N SER A 35 -16.03 -2.77 -14.37
CA SER A 35 -15.75 -2.02 -15.59
C SER A 35 -14.38 -1.34 -15.48
N LEU A 36 -13.49 -1.64 -16.42
CA LEU A 36 -12.11 -1.19 -16.43
C LEU A 36 -11.88 -0.16 -17.53
N LEU A 37 -11.38 0.99 -17.15
CA LEU A 37 -10.83 2.00 -18.03
C LEU A 37 -9.31 2.02 -17.96
N GLN A 38 -8.65 2.28 -19.11
CA GLN A 38 -7.20 2.38 -19.20
C GLN A 38 -6.83 3.64 -20.00
N PHE A 39 -5.58 4.10 -19.98
CA PHE A 39 -5.17 5.26 -20.77
C PHE A 39 -5.32 5.00 -22.27
N THR A 40 -5.15 3.76 -22.71
CA THR A 40 -5.38 3.38 -24.12
C THR A 40 -6.77 3.71 -24.63
N ASP A 41 -7.81 3.71 -23.77
CA ASP A 41 -9.20 4.01 -24.14
C ASP A 41 -9.42 5.51 -24.44
N PHE A 42 -8.47 6.34 -24.05
CA PHE A 42 -8.51 7.79 -24.18
C PHE A 42 -7.43 8.36 -25.10
N VAL A 43 -6.63 7.51 -25.73
CA VAL A 43 -5.67 7.92 -26.75
C VAL A 43 -6.39 8.47 -27.97
N ASP A 44 -5.96 9.65 -28.43
CA ASP A 44 -6.35 10.22 -29.73
C ASP A 44 -5.15 10.17 -30.67
N PRO A 45 -5.15 9.28 -31.69
CA PRO A 45 -4.03 9.15 -32.60
C PRO A 45 -3.69 10.44 -33.39
N SER A 46 -4.65 11.36 -33.53
CA SER A 46 -4.43 12.60 -34.26
C SER A 46 -3.59 13.62 -33.50
N VAL A 47 -3.63 13.60 -32.17
CA VAL A 47 -2.91 14.56 -31.31
C VAL A 47 -1.84 13.91 -30.43
N ASP A 48 -1.93 12.61 -30.16
CA ASP A 48 -1.03 11.91 -29.22
C ASP A 48 0.15 11.21 -29.91
N CYS A 49 0.29 11.31 -31.23
CA CYS A 49 1.30 10.57 -32.02
C CYS A 49 2.73 10.77 -31.47
N ALA A 50 3.11 12.02 -31.18
CA ALA A 50 4.43 12.36 -30.62
C ALA A 50 4.61 11.78 -29.20
N ALA A 51 3.60 11.91 -28.33
CA ALA A 51 3.61 11.36 -26.99
C ALA A 51 3.75 9.82 -27.01
N LEU A 52 3.02 9.15 -27.88
CA LEU A 52 3.12 7.69 -28.04
C LEU A 52 4.49 7.24 -28.58
N ALA A 53 5.09 8.02 -29.50
CA ALA A 53 6.45 7.76 -29.98
C ALA A 53 7.46 7.88 -28.82
N HIS A 54 7.29 8.88 -27.96
CA HIS A 54 8.09 9.04 -26.74
C HIS A 54 7.85 7.86 -25.75
N GLY A 55 6.59 7.49 -25.54
CA GLY A 55 6.22 6.34 -24.70
C GLY A 55 6.86 5.03 -25.15
N ARG A 56 6.95 4.77 -26.46
CA ARG A 56 7.67 3.60 -27.00
C ARG A 56 9.14 3.59 -26.62
N ARG A 57 9.81 4.73 -26.65
CA ARG A 57 11.22 4.84 -26.22
C ARG A 57 11.38 4.55 -24.73
N LEU A 58 10.48 5.08 -23.90
CA LEU A 58 10.50 4.86 -22.45
C LEU A 58 10.14 3.42 -22.06
N ALA A 59 9.28 2.77 -22.86
CA ALA A 59 8.86 1.39 -22.64
C ALA A 59 9.84 0.34 -23.18
N ALA A 60 10.86 0.72 -23.96
CA ALA A 60 11.73 -0.20 -24.70
C ALA A 60 12.45 -1.24 -23.83
N ASN A 61 12.74 -0.90 -22.56
CA ASN A 61 13.44 -1.76 -21.61
C ASN A 61 12.50 -2.39 -20.58
N LEU A 62 11.18 -2.23 -20.72
CA LEU A 62 10.25 -2.90 -19.82
C LEU A 62 10.15 -4.38 -20.24
N SER A 63 10.38 -5.28 -19.29
CA SER A 63 10.12 -6.71 -19.49
C SER A 63 8.64 -6.93 -19.77
N ASN A 64 8.30 -7.94 -20.57
CA ASN A 64 6.93 -8.40 -20.77
C ASN A 64 6.34 -8.82 -19.41
N GLY A 65 5.60 -7.91 -18.81
CA GLY A 65 4.95 -8.07 -17.52
C GLY A 65 3.43 -8.22 -17.68
N GLU A 66 2.74 -8.14 -16.58
CA GLU A 66 1.27 -8.23 -16.49
C GLU A 66 0.54 -7.07 -17.19
N VAL A 67 1.24 -6.01 -17.59
CA VAL A 67 0.70 -4.82 -18.27
C VAL A 67 1.00 -4.91 -19.75
N THR A 68 -0.01 -4.64 -20.59
CA THR A 68 0.19 -4.64 -22.04
C THR A 68 1.18 -3.54 -22.47
N LEU A 69 1.93 -3.80 -23.55
CA LEU A 69 2.87 -2.81 -24.08
C LEU A 69 2.12 -1.52 -24.51
N ALA A 70 0.94 -1.66 -25.09
CA ALA A 70 0.13 -0.52 -25.52
C ALA A 70 -0.22 0.40 -24.34
N GLU A 71 -0.68 -0.16 -23.21
CA GLU A 71 -0.99 0.62 -22.01
C GLU A 71 0.27 1.24 -21.39
N SER A 72 1.38 0.51 -21.36
CA SER A 72 2.66 1.05 -20.90
C SER A 72 3.12 2.23 -21.74
N VAL A 73 2.98 2.14 -23.06
CA VAL A 73 3.32 3.22 -24.01
C VAL A 73 2.39 4.42 -23.81
N ALA A 74 1.09 4.20 -23.68
CA ALA A 74 0.13 5.28 -23.45
C ALA A 74 0.41 5.98 -22.11
N TYR A 75 0.54 5.21 -21.01
CA TYR A 75 0.82 5.75 -19.68
C TYR A 75 2.12 6.57 -19.65
N LEU A 76 3.22 6.00 -20.15
CA LEU A 76 4.52 6.68 -20.13
C LEU A 76 4.53 7.90 -21.05
N GLY A 77 4.01 7.77 -22.27
CA GLY A 77 4.05 8.82 -23.27
C GLY A 77 3.18 10.02 -22.92
N LEU A 78 1.94 9.78 -22.53
CA LEU A 78 1.00 10.85 -22.18
C LEU A 78 1.42 11.55 -20.89
N SER A 79 1.89 10.79 -19.88
CA SER A 79 2.40 11.37 -18.63
C SER A 79 3.69 12.17 -18.83
N TYR A 80 4.57 11.73 -19.74
CA TYR A 80 5.80 12.44 -20.05
C TYR A 80 5.53 13.74 -20.83
N ARG A 81 4.56 13.74 -21.76
CA ARG A 81 4.12 14.96 -22.43
C ARG A 81 3.65 16.02 -21.42
N ASP A 82 2.81 15.64 -20.47
CA ASP A 82 2.35 16.55 -19.41
C ASP A 82 3.52 17.10 -18.58
N LEU A 83 4.56 16.30 -18.35
CA LEU A 83 5.78 16.76 -17.72
C LEU A 83 6.52 17.78 -18.58
N GLU A 84 6.68 17.52 -19.89
CA GLU A 84 7.33 18.46 -20.82
C GLU A 84 6.55 19.79 -20.95
N GLU A 85 5.23 19.73 -21.04
CA GLU A 85 4.38 20.93 -21.11
C GLU A 85 4.48 21.78 -19.83
N ARG A 86 4.66 21.13 -18.67
CA ARG A 86 4.76 21.83 -17.38
C ARG A 86 6.11 22.50 -17.13
N VAL A 87 7.21 21.86 -17.50
CA VAL A 87 8.57 22.32 -17.13
C VAL A 87 9.51 22.54 -18.31
N GLY A 88 9.11 22.24 -19.52
CA GLY A 88 9.96 22.27 -20.72
C GLY A 88 10.76 20.98 -20.93
N ALA A 89 11.18 20.71 -22.17
CA ALA A 89 11.77 19.43 -22.58
C ALA A 89 13.08 19.09 -21.84
N GLU A 90 13.98 20.06 -21.69
CA GLU A 90 15.28 19.85 -21.04
C GLU A 90 15.11 19.48 -19.55
N GLN A 91 14.29 20.26 -18.82
CA GLN A 91 14.04 20.00 -17.41
C GLN A 91 13.22 18.73 -17.20
N ALA A 92 12.29 18.40 -18.10
CA ALA A 92 11.55 17.14 -18.07
C ALA A 92 12.47 15.94 -18.19
N ALA A 93 13.45 15.98 -19.10
CA ALA A 93 14.44 14.92 -19.26
C ALA A 93 15.29 14.74 -17.99
N ALA A 94 15.75 15.83 -17.40
CA ALA A 94 16.53 15.79 -16.17
C ALA A 94 15.72 15.24 -14.99
N LEU A 95 14.49 15.70 -14.80
CA LEU A 95 13.58 15.22 -13.74
C LEU A 95 13.24 13.75 -13.93
N TYR A 96 12.95 13.31 -15.16
CA TYR A 96 12.64 11.92 -15.40
C TYR A 96 13.86 11.00 -15.20
N ALA A 97 15.07 11.45 -15.58
CA ALA A 97 16.30 10.72 -15.33
C ALA A 97 16.57 10.52 -13.83
N THR A 98 16.22 11.51 -13.00
CA THR A 98 16.45 11.48 -11.54
C THR A 98 15.33 10.77 -10.79
N LEU A 99 14.07 11.09 -11.10
CA LEU A 99 12.88 10.68 -10.34
C LEU A 99 12.06 9.59 -11.04
N GLY A 100 12.35 9.29 -12.30
CA GLY A 100 11.56 8.35 -13.08
C GLY A 100 10.08 8.75 -13.11
N ARG A 101 9.20 7.80 -12.90
CA ARG A 101 7.74 8.01 -12.89
C ARG A 101 7.25 8.89 -11.73
N HIS A 102 8.06 9.15 -10.71
CA HIS A 102 7.68 10.06 -9.62
C HIS A 102 7.61 11.53 -10.09
N ALA A 103 8.22 11.87 -11.22
CA ALA A 103 8.09 13.19 -11.84
C ALA A 103 6.72 13.43 -12.50
N PHE A 104 5.90 12.40 -12.70
CA PHE A 104 4.64 12.49 -13.45
C PHE A 104 3.51 13.12 -12.64
N LEU A 105 2.74 13.95 -13.33
CA LEU A 105 1.45 14.48 -12.88
C LEU A 105 0.57 14.66 -14.15
N PRO A 106 -0.09 13.58 -14.62
CA PRO A 106 -0.71 13.52 -15.95
C PRO A 106 -2.09 14.21 -15.99
N VAL A 107 -2.11 15.53 -15.89
CA VAL A 107 -3.34 16.33 -15.80
C VAL A 107 -4.13 16.31 -17.13
N SER A 108 -3.45 16.46 -18.28
CA SER A 108 -4.13 16.59 -19.58
C SER A 108 -4.91 15.34 -19.97
N ILE A 109 -4.31 14.15 -19.76
CA ILE A 109 -5.02 12.91 -20.08
C ILE A 109 -6.17 12.65 -19.09
N LEU A 110 -6.01 12.99 -17.81
CA LEU A 110 -7.07 12.79 -16.82
C LEU A 110 -8.20 13.80 -16.95
N ASP A 111 -7.92 15.01 -17.41
CA ASP A 111 -8.96 15.95 -17.82
C ASP A 111 -9.79 15.40 -18.99
N ARG A 112 -9.13 14.79 -19.98
CA ARG A 112 -9.79 14.08 -21.09
C ARG A 112 -10.65 12.91 -20.59
N VAL A 113 -10.17 12.13 -19.62
CA VAL A 113 -10.95 11.07 -18.99
C VAL A 113 -12.23 11.63 -18.36
N LEU A 114 -12.12 12.66 -17.50
CA LEU A 114 -13.29 13.26 -16.85
C LEU A 114 -14.27 13.89 -17.86
N THR A 115 -13.75 14.53 -18.90
CA THR A 115 -14.59 15.12 -19.98
C THR A 115 -15.38 14.05 -20.72
N LYS A 116 -14.80 12.85 -20.94
CA LYS A 116 -15.44 11.75 -21.67
C LYS A 116 -16.39 10.95 -20.77
N VAL A 117 -15.97 10.64 -19.56
CA VAL A 117 -16.74 9.80 -18.60
C VAL A 117 -17.85 10.61 -17.93
N LYS A 118 -17.59 11.88 -17.59
CA LYS A 118 -18.51 12.80 -16.87
C LYS A 118 -19.08 12.18 -15.58
N PRO A 119 -18.23 11.75 -14.65
CA PRO A 119 -18.70 11.15 -13.42
C PRO A 119 -19.34 12.19 -12.50
N ASP A 120 -20.32 11.77 -11.70
CA ASP A 120 -20.94 12.60 -10.65
C ASP A 120 -20.05 12.70 -9.41
N LEU A 121 -19.16 11.70 -9.19
CA LEU A 121 -18.23 11.62 -8.08
C LEU A 121 -16.93 10.94 -8.51
N VAL A 122 -15.81 11.42 -8.00
CA VAL A 122 -14.50 10.78 -8.16
C VAL A 122 -14.02 10.22 -6.82
N VAL A 123 -13.65 8.94 -6.79
CA VAL A 123 -13.04 8.29 -5.63
C VAL A 123 -11.57 7.98 -5.95
N ILE A 124 -10.67 8.45 -5.08
CA ILE A 124 -9.21 8.30 -5.26
C ILE A 124 -8.55 7.75 -4.00
N THR A 125 -7.29 7.37 -4.13
CA THR A 125 -6.37 7.26 -3.00
C THR A 125 -5.47 8.50 -2.89
N ASN A 126 -4.48 8.50 -1.99
CA ASN A 126 -3.55 9.63 -1.82
C ASN A 126 -2.31 9.59 -2.73
N SER A 127 -2.29 8.75 -3.75
CA SER A 127 -1.13 8.61 -4.64
C SER A 127 -0.72 9.94 -5.31
N PRO A 128 0.58 10.25 -5.39
CA PRO A 128 1.07 11.56 -5.82
C PRO A 128 0.98 11.82 -7.33
N ARG A 129 0.62 10.82 -8.13
CA ARG A 129 0.67 10.88 -9.60
C ARG A 129 -0.72 11.04 -10.21
N SER A 130 -1.25 9.97 -10.77
CA SER A 130 -2.53 9.99 -11.49
C SER A 130 -3.70 10.37 -10.60
N GLU A 131 -3.72 9.91 -9.35
CA GLU A 131 -4.80 10.24 -8.42
C GLU A 131 -4.76 11.70 -7.98
N ARG A 132 -3.56 12.23 -7.72
CA ARG A 132 -3.41 13.67 -7.48
C ARG A 132 -3.79 14.51 -8.72
N ALA A 133 -3.44 14.05 -9.90
CA ALA A 133 -3.80 14.74 -11.14
C ALA A 133 -5.32 14.75 -11.37
N VAL A 134 -6.02 13.62 -11.13
CA VAL A 134 -7.48 13.58 -11.29
C VAL A 134 -8.20 14.42 -10.25
N ALA A 135 -7.68 14.53 -9.01
CA ALA A 135 -8.24 15.45 -8.01
C ALA A 135 -8.18 16.91 -8.47
N ILE A 136 -7.05 17.32 -9.08
CA ILE A 136 -6.89 18.66 -9.67
C ILE A 136 -7.92 18.87 -10.81
N CYS A 137 -8.08 17.89 -11.70
CA CYS A 137 -9.05 17.97 -12.79
C CYS A 137 -10.49 18.02 -12.28
N ALA A 138 -10.85 17.14 -11.33
CA ALA A 138 -12.19 17.08 -10.75
C ALA A 138 -12.61 18.41 -10.12
N LYS A 139 -11.70 19.08 -9.41
CA LYS A 139 -11.93 20.43 -8.89
C LYS A 139 -12.28 21.44 -9.99
N ASN A 140 -11.55 21.42 -11.12
CA ASN A 140 -11.81 22.30 -12.25
C ASN A 140 -13.20 22.03 -12.89
N HIS A 141 -13.61 20.77 -12.91
CA HIS A 141 -14.92 20.33 -13.41
C HIS A 141 -16.04 20.46 -12.34
N LYS A 142 -15.71 20.87 -11.10
CA LYS A 142 -16.64 20.94 -9.96
C LYS A 142 -17.27 19.57 -9.62
N ILE A 143 -16.52 18.51 -9.83
CA ILE A 143 -16.91 17.15 -9.46
C ILE A 143 -16.39 16.89 -8.03
N PRO A 144 -17.23 16.42 -7.10
CA PRO A 144 -16.79 16.11 -5.74
C PRO A 144 -15.77 14.97 -5.74
N VAL A 145 -14.85 14.98 -4.77
CA VAL A 145 -13.77 14.02 -4.62
C VAL A 145 -13.80 13.41 -3.24
N VAL A 146 -13.84 12.08 -3.15
CA VAL A 146 -13.63 11.33 -1.90
C VAL A 146 -12.25 10.65 -1.98
N CYS A 147 -11.36 10.96 -1.02
CA CYS A 147 -10.03 10.38 -0.92
C CYS A 147 -10.00 9.30 0.15
N ILE A 148 -9.72 8.05 -0.24
CA ILE A 148 -9.44 6.96 0.70
C ILE A 148 -7.94 6.98 0.97
N VAL A 149 -7.56 7.49 2.13
CA VAL A 149 -6.16 7.67 2.51
C VAL A 149 -5.52 6.32 2.82
N ASP A 150 -4.45 6.01 2.09
CA ASP A 150 -3.67 4.82 2.36
C ASP A 150 -2.73 5.06 3.55
N LEU A 151 -2.79 4.18 4.51
CA LEU A 151 -1.94 4.13 5.71
C LEU A 151 -1.84 5.48 6.45
N PHE A 152 -0.63 6.04 6.53
CA PHE A 152 -0.29 7.14 7.43
C PHE A 152 -0.26 8.52 6.76
N ALA A 153 -0.24 8.60 5.43
CA ALA A 153 -0.20 9.84 4.66
C ALA A 153 0.92 10.84 5.05
N ALA A 154 2.01 10.35 5.64
CA ALA A 154 3.06 11.18 6.20
C ALA A 154 3.74 12.09 5.15
N ASP A 155 4.01 11.56 3.97
CA ASP A 155 4.61 12.31 2.87
C ASP A 155 3.57 13.04 2.02
N GLU A 156 2.35 12.51 1.98
CA GLU A 156 1.25 12.98 1.14
C GLU A 156 0.51 14.17 1.74
N VAL A 157 0.65 14.41 3.02
CA VAL A 157 0.01 15.56 3.71
C VAL A 157 0.29 16.90 3.03
N LYS A 158 1.44 17.02 2.37
CA LYS A 158 1.86 18.21 1.61
C LYS A 158 0.84 18.65 0.55
N TRP A 159 0.08 17.71 -0.02
CA TRP A 159 -0.98 18.02 -0.99
C TRP A 159 -2.37 17.70 -0.45
N LEU A 160 -2.52 16.73 0.46
CA LEU A 160 -3.81 16.41 1.07
C LEU A 160 -4.36 17.60 1.88
N ALA A 161 -3.48 18.31 2.61
CA ALA A 161 -3.84 19.48 3.38
C ALA A 161 -3.97 20.77 2.54
N SER A 162 -3.78 20.69 1.22
CA SER A 162 -4.02 21.86 0.36
C SER A 162 -5.52 22.14 0.24
N ASP A 163 -5.86 23.44 0.11
CA ASP A 163 -7.25 23.89 0.02
C ASP A 163 -8.04 23.14 -1.05
N ASN A 164 -9.12 22.51 -0.61
CA ASN A 164 -10.06 21.79 -1.48
C ASN A 164 -9.42 20.68 -2.33
N TYR A 165 -8.46 19.93 -1.79
CA TYR A 165 -7.92 18.75 -2.47
C TYR A 165 -9.00 17.66 -2.63
N ALA A 166 -9.77 17.40 -1.56
CA ALA A 166 -10.91 16.50 -1.57
C ALA A 166 -12.07 17.07 -0.72
N ASP A 167 -13.26 16.59 -0.99
CA ASP A 167 -14.49 16.94 -0.25
C ASP A 167 -14.67 16.06 0.97
N ALA A 168 -14.12 14.85 0.97
CA ALA A 168 -14.00 13.99 2.14
C ALA A 168 -12.72 13.14 2.10
N PHE A 169 -12.21 12.84 3.28
CA PHE A 169 -11.07 11.94 3.51
C PHE A 169 -11.53 10.77 4.37
N CYS A 170 -11.31 9.55 3.91
CA CYS A 170 -11.52 8.32 4.66
C CYS A 170 -10.17 7.84 5.20
N VAL A 171 -9.97 7.83 6.51
CA VAL A 171 -8.66 7.54 7.13
C VAL A 171 -8.69 6.29 8.00
N LEU A 172 -7.49 5.73 8.22
CA LEU A 172 -7.31 4.46 8.92
C LEU A 172 -7.81 4.48 10.37
N ASN A 173 -7.46 5.52 11.12
CA ASN A 173 -7.76 5.64 12.56
C ASN A 173 -7.77 7.09 13.04
N GLU A 174 -8.08 7.32 14.33
CA GLU A 174 -8.12 8.65 14.92
C GLU A 174 -6.77 9.35 14.89
N PHE A 175 -5.66 8.64 15.04
CA PHE A 175 -4.31 9.21 14.95
C PHE A 175 -4.09 9.90 13.59
N ILE A 176 -4.47 9.24 12.50
CA ILE A 176 -4.34 9.83 11.14
C ILE A 176 -5.32 10.99 10.95
N LYS A 177 -6.52 10.93 11.53
CA LYS A 177 -7.45 12.05 11.51
C LYS A 177 -6.84 13.27 12.21
N GLU A 178 -6.33 13.12 13.42
CA GLU A 178 -5.67 14.18 14.16
C GLU A 178 -4.47 14.74 13.39
N PHE A 179 -3.67 13.87 12.78
CA PHE A 179 -2.52 14.27 11.96
C PHE A 179 -2.94 15.14 10.77
N LEU A 180 -3.98 14.74 10.00
CA LEU A 180 -4.46 15.54 8.87
C LEU A 180 -5.08 16.86 9.32
N VAL A 181 -5.85 16.84 10.40
CA VAL A 181 -6.50 18.06 10.96
C VAL A 181 -5.44 19.06 11.45
N THR A 182 -4.44 18.60 12.19
CA THR A 182 -3.33 19.46 12.66
C THR A 182 -2.46 19.97 11.51
N SER A 183 -2.46 19.27 10.39
CA SER A 183 -1.78 19.70 9.16
C SER A 183 -2.59 20.64 8.28
N GLY A 184 -3.85 20.96 8.66
CA GLY A 184 -4.67 21.97 7.98
C GLY A 184 -5.92 21.44 7.28
N CYS A 185 -6.22 20.13 7.31
CA CYS A 185 -7.48 19.61 6.78
C CYS A 185 -8.66 20.02 7.66
N ASP A 186 -9.80 20.33 7.04
CA ASP A 186 -11.06 20.57 7.75
C ASP A 186 -11.49 19.31 8.51
N PRO A 187 -11.66 19.37 9.86
CA PRO A 187 -12.08 18.22 10.66
C PRO A 187 -13.42 17.63 10.24
N GLY A 188 -14.32 18.44 9.66
CA GLY A 188 -15.63 17.99 9.15
C GLY A 188 -15.53 17.12 7.90
N LYS A 189 -14.42 17.20 7.18
CA LYS A 189 -14.13 16.40 5.98
C LYS A 189 -13.38 15.11 6.28
N VAL A 190 -12.80 14.91 7.48
CA VAL A 190 -11.97 13.74 7.81
C VAL A 190 -12.77 12.71 8.60
N HIS A 191 -13.00 11.55 8.00
CA HIS A 191 -13.82 10.46 8.54
C HIS A 191 -12.95 9.24 8.86
N VAL A 192 -13.05 8.72 10.08
CA VAL A 192 -12.38 7.48 10.48
C VAL A 192 -13.21 6.29 10.00
N THR A 193 -12.74 5.64 8.95
CA THR A 193 -13.42 4.51 8.32
C THR A 193 -12.66 3.19 8.45
N GLY A 194 -11.36 3.23 8.68
CA GLY A 194 -10.48 2.09 8.44
C GLY A 194 -10.05 2.01 6.97
N ASN A 195 -9.33 0.94 6.62
CA ASN A 195 -8.89 0.69 5.26
C ASN A 195 -9.63 -0.54 4.68
N PRO A 196 -10.41 -0.40 3.59
CA PRO A 196 -11.17 -1.50 2.98
C PRO A 196 -10.33 -2.71 2.56
N ALA A 197 -9.04 -2.53 2.30
CA ALA A 197 -8.14 -3.65 1.98
C ALA A 197 -7.99 -4.66 3.13
N PHE A 198 -8.28 -4.23 4.35
CA PHE A 198 -8.10 -5.04 5.56
C PHE A 198 -9.36 -5.79 5.98
N ASP A 199 -10.51 -5.55 5.37
CA ASP A 199 -11.78 -6.20 5.76
C ASP A 199 -11.68 -7.72 5.72
N ARG A 200 -11.01 -8.28 4.69
CA ARG A 200 -10.78 -9.72 4.52
C ARG A 200 -9.95 -10.39 5.63
N LEU A 201 -9.22 -9.61 6.41
CA LEU A 201 -8.37 -10.16 7.47
C LEU A 201 -9.17 -10.92 8.53
N ARG A 202 -10.44 -10.60 8.69
CA ARG A 202 -11.32 -11.16 9.72
C ARG A 202 -12.45 -12.00 9.19
N ASP A 203 -12.38 -12.39 7.93
CA ASP A 203 -13.32 -13.36 7.39
C ASP A 203 -13.23 -14.68 8.17
N PRO A 204 -14.36 -15.28 8.59
CA PRO A 204 -14.35 -16.54 9.33
C PRO A 204 -13.55 -17.64 8.64
N ASP A 205 -13.61 -17.72 7.32
CA ASP A 205 -12.86 -18.69 6.53
C ASP A 205 -11.34 -18.42 6.60
N THR A 206 -10.92 -17.15 6.63
CA THR A 206 -9.51 -16.77 6.79
C THR A 206 -8.98 -17.17 8.16
N ILE A 207 -9.77 -16.95 9.22
CA ILE A 207 -9.42 -17.33 10.60
C ILE A 207 -9.29 -18.87 10.71
N ALA A 208 -10.28 -19.59 10.17
CA ALA A 208 -10.27 -21.06 10.16
C ALA A 208 -9.06 -21.61 9.40
N ALA A 209 -8.76 -21.04 8.23
CA ALA A 209 -7.60 -21.41 7.41
C ALA A 209 -6.28 -21.15 8.14
N GLY A 210 -6.17 -20.12 8.96
CA GLY A 210 -4.97 -19.86 9.81
C GLY A 210 -4.73 -20.97 10.82
N SER A 211 -5.79 -21.41 11.50
CA SER A 211 -5.74 -22.54 12.43
C SER A 211 -5.36 -23.85 11.74
N GLU A 212 -5.93 -24.07 10.55
CA GLU A 212 -5.63 -25.25 9.73
C GLU A 212 -4.19 -25.23 9.20
N LEU A 213 -3.68 -24.07 8.78
CA LEU A 213 -2.29 -23.91 8.35
C LEU A 213 -1.33 -24.30 9.49
N ARG A 214 -1.60 -23.83 10.72
CA ARG A 214 -0.81 -24.16 11.89
C ARG A 214 -0.79 -25.67 12.18
N ARG A 215 -1.94 -26.34 12.02
CA ARG A 215 -2.09 -27.78 12.19
C ARG A 215 -1.33 -28.55 11.10
N THR A 216 -1.48 -28.15 9.85
CA THR A 216 -0.84 -28.80 8.68
C THR A 216 0.67 -28.75 8.76
N LEU A 217 1.22 -27.63 9.24
CA LEU A 217 2.67 -27.45 9.42
C LEU A 217 3.20 -28.03 10.72
N ALA A 218 2.36 -28.72 11.49
CA ALA A 218 2.72 -29.32 12.77
C ALA A 218 3.44 -28.36 13.73
N TRP A 219 3.03 -27.09 13.73
CA TRP A 219 3.63 -26.08 14.61
C TRP A 219 3.23 -26.25 16.09
N GLY A 220 2.09 -26.91 16.36
CA GLY A 220 1.64 -27.25 17.71
C GLY A 220 1.75 -26.07 18.68
N ASP A 221 2.40 -26.30 19.83
CA ASP A 221 2.61 -25.29 20.88
C ASP A 221 3.87 -24.41 20.64
N LYS A 222 4.52 -24.52 19.47
CA LYS A 222 5.67 -23.69 19.14
C LYS A 222 5.28 -22.22 19.02
N HIS A 223 6.18 -21.34 19.40
CA HIS A 223 6.04 -19.91 19.17
C HIS A 223 6.55 -19.56 17.77
N VAL A 224 5.66 -19.10 16.92
CA VAL A 224 5.98 -18.78 15.52
C VAL A 224 6.19 -17.28 15.40
N LEU A 225 7.39 -16.90 14.99
CA LEU A 225 7.76 -15.54 14.65
C LEU A 225 7.62 -15.36 13.14
N LEU A 226 7.05 -14.25 12.69
CA LEU A 226 7.02 -13.86 11.28
C LEU A 226 7.95 -12.67 11.05
N TRP A 227 8.87 -12.83 10.11
CA TRP A 227 9.67 -11.76 9.54
C TRP A 227 9.22 -11.47 8.11
N PRO A 228 8.45 -10.39 7.87
CA PRO A 228 8.19 -9.91 6.52
C PRO A 228 9.43 -9.20 5.98
N CYS A 229 9.99 -9.71 4.90
CA CYS A 229 11.18 -9.12 4.29
C CYS A 229 10.87 -7.73 3.71
N VAL A 230 11.79 -6.81 3.92
CA VAL A 230 11.74 -5.45 3.38
C VAL A 230 13.06 -5.12 2.70
N ASP A 231 13.03 -4.18 1.76
CA ASP A 231 14.23 -3.55 1.22
C ASP A 231 14.36 -2.18 1.88
N GLU A 232 15.54 -1.89 2.37
CA GLU A 232 15.89 -0.60 2.91
C GLU A 232 16.66 0.22 1.87
N PRO A 233 16.19 1.43 1.49
CA PRO A 233 16.91 2.24 0.53
C PRO A 233 18.16 2.87 1.15
N ALA A 234 19.17 3.13 0.31
CA ALA A 234 20.39 3.82 0.73
C ALA A 234 20.14 5.30 1.11
N VAL A 235 19.07 5.90 0.57
CA VAL A 235 18.66 7.29 0.83
C VAL A 235 17.13 7.34 0.87
N HIS A 236 16.59 8.12 1.79
CA HIS A 236 15.13 8.36 1.84
C HIS A 236 14.65 9.04 0.54
N PRO A 237 13.53 8.57 -0.06
CA PRO A 237 13.11 9.07 -1.38
C PRO A 237 12.66 10.54 -1.40
N PHE A 238 12.32 11.12 -0.24
CA PHE A 238 11.77 12.48 -0.13
C PHE A 238 12.54 13.40 0.81
N GLU A 239 13.47 12.87 1.61
CA GLU A 239 14.27 13.60 2.61
C GLU A 239 15.74 13.20 2.52
N ASN A 240 16.63 14.05 3.04
CA ASN A 240 18.09 13.79 3.03
C ASN A 240 18.53 12.89 4.19
N PHE A 241 17.90 11.71 4.33
CA PHE A 241 18.35 10.69 5.28
C PHE A 241 19.13 9.60 4.54
N VAL A 242 20.25 9.22 5.11
CA VAL A 242 21.05 8.08 4.65
C VAL A 242 20.53 6.82 5.37
N GLY A 243 20.10 5.83 4.60
CA GLY A 243 19.68 4.53 5.08
C GLY A 243 20.82 3.52 5.12
N ASP A 244 20.55 2.38 5.74
CA ASP A 244 21.45 1.24 5.76
C ASP A 244 20.80 0.04 5.05
N PRO A 245 21.07 -0.18 3.75
CA PRO A 245 20.49 -1.31 3.00
C PRO A 245 20.80 -2.69 3.61
N SER A 246 21.79 -2.78 4.50
CA SER A 246 22.12 -4.02 5.20
C SER A 246 21.29 -4.26 6.47
N ALA A 247 20.58 -3.26 6.98
CA ALA A 247 19.83 -3.34 8.24
C ALA A 247 18.81 -4.50 8.27
N PRO A 248 17.98 -4.72 7.21
CA PRO A 248 17.05 -5.85 7.22
C PRO A 248 17.73 -7.21 7.29
N SER A 249 18.85 -7.38 6.57
CA SER A 249 19.62 -8.62 6.59
C SER A 249 20.26 -8.88 7.95
N ARG A 250 20.77 -7.82 8.61
CA ARG A 250 21.33 -7.93 9.97
C ARG A 250 20.26 -8.28 10.99
N ALA A 251 19.07 -7.68 10.90
CA ALA A 251 17.94 -8.01 11.75
C ALA A 251 17.51 -9.48 11.56
N LEU A 252 17.39 -9.93 10.31
CA LEU A 252 17.05 -11.31 9.99
C LEU A 252 18.08 -12.30 10.55
N LEU A 253 19.38 -12.03 10.45
CA LEU A 253 20.40 -12.87 11.04
C LEU A 253 20.26 -12.99 12.57
N LYS A 254 19.92 -11.91 13.27
CA LYS A 254 19.63 -11.95 14.71
C LYS A 254 18.40 -12.77 15.06
N LEU A 255 17.38 -12.75 14.21
CA LEU A 255 16.19 -13.61 14.37
C LEU A 255 16.53 -15.09 14.13
N VAL A 256 17.36 -15.39 13.14
CA VAL A 256 17.88 -16.75 12.90
C VAL A 256 18.68 -17.25 14.11
N GLU A 257 19.62 -16.45 14.62
CA GLU A 257 20.40 -16.79 15.82
C GLU A 257 19.46 -17.09 17.02
N PHE A 258 18.45 -16.24 17.24
CA PHE A 258 17.47 -16.45 18.30
C PHE A 258 16.67 -17.74 18.11
N CYS A 259 16.16 -17.99 16.91
CA CYS A 259 15.40 -19.19 16.60
C CYS A 259 16.25 -20.45 16.83
N LEU A 260 17.49 -20.48 16.37
CA LEU A 260 18.38 -21.62 16.48
C LEU A 260 18.85 -21.88 17.92
N SER A 261 18.82 -20.87 18.78
CA SER A 261 19.15 -21.01 20.21
C SER A 261 18.05 -21.69 21.03
N ARG A 262 16.84 -21.90 20.47
CA ARG A 262 15.65 -22.38 21.17
C ARG A 262 14.92 -23.47 20.37
N ASN A 263 14.42 -24.49 21.08
CA ASN A 263 13.68 -25.58 20.43
C ASN A 263 12.17 -25.33 20.31
N ASP A 264 11.65 -24.31 20.97
CA ASP A 264 10.23 -23.95 20.99
C ASP A 264 9.87 -22.83 20.02
N ILE A 265 10.83 -22.35 19.22
CA ILE A 265 10.64 -21.25 18.27
C ILE A 265 10.65 -21.76 16.82
N ILE A 266 9.78 -21.18 16.01
CA ILE A 266 9.81 -21.28 14.54
C ILE A 266 9.94 -19.86 14.01
N LEU A 267 10.83 -19.67 13.04
CA LEU A 267 10.98 -18.42 12.30
C LEU A 267 10.40 -18.60 10.88
N CYS A 268 9.30 -17.92 10.63
CA CYS A 268 8.69 -17.83 9.32
C CYS A 268 9.23 -16.58 8.63
N VAL A 269 9.88 -16.73 7.49
CA VAL A 269 10.46 -15.64 6.69
C VAL A 269 9.63 -15.48 5.43
N ARG A 270 9.08 -14.28 5.22
CA ARG A 270 8.20 -13.96 4.09
C ARG A 270 8.84 -12.98 3.13
N PRO A 271 9.38 -13.43 1.99
CA PRO A 271 9.79 -12.54 0.91
C PRO A 271 8.58 -11.77 0.35
N ARG A 272 8.81 -10.57 -0.16
CA ARG A 272 7.79 -9.83 -0.92
C ARG A 272 7.52 -10.53 -2.25
N PRO A 273 6.34 -10.35 -2.85
CA PRO A 273 6.09 -10.83 -4.20
C PRO A 273 7.18 -10.34 -5.17
N GLY A 274 7.79 -11.27 -5.90
CA GLY A 274 8.90 -10.99 -6.82
C GLY A 274 10.28 -10.80 -6.18
N GLN A 275 10.40 -10.80 -4.87
CA GLN A 275 11.69 -10.73 -4.17
C GLN A 275 12.32 -12.13 -4.10
N GLN A 276 13.62 -12.21 -4.33
CA GLN A 276 14.36 -13.45 -4.14
C GLN A 276 14.40 -13.82 -2.65
N ALA A 277 14.18 -15.10 -2.36
CA ALA A 277 14.28 -15.61 -1.00
C ALA A 277 15.71 -15.43 -0.44
N PRO A 278 15.85 -15.01 0.82
CA PRO A 278 17.17 -14.90 1.43
C PRO A 278 17.83 -16.29 1.59
N CYS A 279 19.14 -16.33 1.47
CA CYS A 279 19.91 -17.54 1.74
C CYS A 279 20.02 -17.73 3.27
N LEU A 280 19.36 -18.76 3.80
CA LEU A 280 19.29 -19.05 5.23
C LEU A 280 19.79 -20.47 5.52
N PRO A 281 20.18 -20.78 6.78
CA PRO A 281 20.50 -22.14 7.19
C PRO A 281 19.33 -23.10 6.93
N ILE A 282 19.67 -24.33 6.52
CA ILE A 282 18.68 -25.41 6.36
C ILE A 282 18.38 -25.98 7.74
N ASP A 283 17.26 -25.57 8.34
CA ASP A 283 16.79 -26.06 9.63
C ASP A 283 15.24 -26.10 9.57
N PRO A 284 14.59 -27.17 10.09
CA PRO A 284 13.13 -27.29 10.04
C PRO A 284 12.38 -26.20 10.82
N ARG A 285 13.07 -25.46 11.68
CA ARG A 285 12.51 -24.32 12.41
C ARG A 285 12.55 -23.01 11.62
N ILE A 286 13.23 -22.98 10.47
CA ILE A 286 13.29 -21.81 9.59
C ILE A 286 12.46 -22.12 8.34
N VAL A 287 11.32 -21.47 8.21
CA VAL A 287 10.34 -21.68 7.14
C VAL A 287 10.32 -20.45 6.23
N ILE A 288 10.70 -20.62 4.98
CA ILE A 288 10.57 -19.55 3.99
C ILE A 288 9.22 -19.75 3.27
N THR A 289 8.35 -18.74 3.31
CA THR A 289 7.04 -18.84 2.68
C THR A 289 7.14 -18.72 1.17
N GLY A 290 6.34 -19.49 0.44
CA GLY A 290 6.15 -19.33 -1.01
C GLY A 290 5.32 -18.08 -1.35
N ALA A 291 5.31 -17.72 -2.62
CA ALA A 291 4.49 -16.62 -3.14
C ALA A 291 2.98 -16.92 -3.06
N ASP A 292 2.62 -18.19 -3.01
CA ASP A 292 1.26 -18.73 -2.92
C ASP A 292 0.64 -18.65 -1.52
N TRP A 293 1.45 -18.36 -0.49
CA TRP A 293 0.94 -18.27 0.87
C TRP A 293 0.13 -16.99 1.08
N ASN A 294 -1.13 -17.15 1.48
CA ASN A 294 -1.99 -16.02 1.81
C ASN A 294 -1.52 -15.35 3.12
N LEU A 295 -1.18 -14.06 3.05
CA LEU A 295 -0.70 -13.31 4.22
C LEU A 295 -1.74 -13.27 5.35
N ALA A 296 -3.01 -13.02 5.03
CA ALA A 296 -4.07 -12.94 6.04
C ALA A 296 -4.19 -14.26 6.82
N VAL A 297 -4.13 -15.40 6.14
CA VAL A 297 -4.13 -16.75 6.75
C VAL A 297 -2.89 -16.95 7.62
N LEU A 298 -1.71 -16.53 7.12
CA LEU A 298 -0.45 -16.65 7.86
C LEU A 298 -0.46 -15.84 9.15
N LEU A 299 -1.03 -14.63 9.14
CA LEU A 299 -1.11 -13.78 10.33
C LEU A 299 -1.93 -14.42 11.46
N HIS A 300 -2.96 -15.21 11.13
CA HIS A 300 -3.71 -15.99 12.13
C HIS A 300 -2.96 -17.26 12.61
N ALA A 301 -1.91 -17.67 11.90
CA ALA A 301 -1.13 -18.85 12.27
C ALA A 301 0.11 -18.54 13.12
N VAL A 302 0.55 -17.27 13.16
CA VAL A 302 1.78 -16.85 13.86
C VAL A 302 1.47 -16.17 15.20
N ASN A 303 2.46 -16.04 16.07
CA ASN A 303 2.30 -15.44 17.40
C ASN A 303 2.83 -14.01 17.47
N ILE A 304 3.93 -13.72 16.78
CA ILE A 304 4.58 -12.40 16.80
C ILE A 304 5.05 -12.06 15.40
N VAL A 305 4.75 -10.85 14.97
CA VAL A 305 5.39 -10.24 13.80
C VAL A 305 6.53 -9.35 14.26
N VAL A 306 7.72 -9.64 13.81
CA VAL A 306 8.90 -8.79 14.02
C VAL A 306 9.17 -8.07 12.72
N ALA A 307 9.02 -6.76 12.71
CA ALA A 307 8.98 -6.00 11.47
C ALA A 307 9.80 -4.71 11.55
N MET A 308 10.37 -4.33 10.45
CA MET A 308 10.80 -2.95 10.20
C MET A 308 9.63 -2.16 9.59
N SER A 309 9.89 -1.25 8.66
CA SER A 309 8.87 -0.42 8.04
C SER A 309 8.05 -1.20 7.01
N THR A 310 6.99 -1.87 7.45
CA THR A 310 6.08 -2.67 6.60
C THR A 310 4.63 -2.60 7.06
N THR A 311 3.71 -2.60 6.11
CA THR A 311 2.26 -2.63 6.34
C THR A 311 1.78 -3.92 7.00
N VAL A 312 2.54 -4.99 6.90
CA VAL A 312 2.25 -6.28 7.55
C VAL A 312 2.11 -6.13 9.08
N ALA A 313 2.80 -5.15 9.68
CA ALA A 313 2.66 -4.82 11.08
C ALA A 313 1.23 -4.37 11.45
N ILE A 314 0.60 -3.55 10.58
CA ILE A 314 -0.77 -3.07 10.78
C ILE A 314 -1.75 -4.24 10.64
N GLU A 315 -1.58 -5.06 9.60
CA GLU A 315 -2.45 -6.22 9.36
C GLU A 315 -2.35 -7.22 10.54
N ALA A 316 -1.14 -7.44 11.06
CA ALA A 316 -0.91 -8.26 12.25
C ALA A 316 -1.66 -7.75 13.48
N HIS A 317 -1.53 -6.45 13.77
CA HIS A 317 -2.23 -5.81 14.88
C HIS A 317 -3.77 -5.97 14.76
N LEU A 318 -4.30 -5.77 13.56
CA LEU A 318 -5.73 -5.89 13.28
C LEU A 318 -6.29 -7.28 13.53
N VAL A 319 -5.51 -8.33 13.40
CA VAL A 319 -5.92 -9.72 13.72
C VAL A 319 -5.56 -10.15 15.14
N GLY A 320 -4.95 -9.27 15.93
CA GLY A 320 -4.55 -9.55 17.31
C GLY A 320 -3.19 -10.24 17.45
N THR A 321 -2.45 -10.37 16.35
CA THR A 321 -1.06 -10.86 16.39
C THR A 321 -0.15 -9.75 16.90
N ARG A 322 0.72 -10.11 17.84
CA ARG A 322 1.63 -9.18 18.50
C ARG A 322 2.68 -8.65 17.53
N VAL A 323 3.09 -7.39 17.69
CA VAL A 323 4.02 -6.71 16.79
C VAL A 323 5.19 -6.12 17.59
N ILE A 324 6.41 -6.38 17.12
CA ILE A 324 7.65 -5.75 17.61
C ILE A 324 8.26 -4.99 16.42
N LYS A 325 8.47 -3.69 16.56
CA LYS A 325 9.13 -2.86 15.55
C LYS A 325 10.65 -2.88 15.75
N ILE A 326 11.38 -3.11 14.67
CA ILE A 326 12.84 -2.98 14.64
C ILE A 326 13.18 -1.60 14.05
N LEU A 327 13.97 -0.84 14.79
CA LEU A 327 14.49 0.46 14.36
C LEU A 327 15.66 0.32 13.39
N GLY A 328 15.87 1.36 12.58
CA GLY A 328 16.98 1.47 11.63
C GLY A 328 16.56 1.65 10.19
N SER A 329 15.26 1.88 9.94
CA SER A 329 14.75 2.26 8.63
C SER A 329 14.72 3.78 8.47
N VAL A 330 14.96 4.26 7.24
CA VAL A 330 14.72 5.67 6.89
C VAL A 330 13.26 6.07 7.07
N PHE A 331 12.35 5.11 7.08
CA PHE A 331 10.91 5.31 7.25
C PHE A 331 10.43 5.22 8.71
N ASP A 332 11.33 5.12 9.69
CA ASP A 332 10.92 4.95 11.10
C ASP A 332 9.99 6.07 11.58
N LYS A 333 10.25 7.32 11.14
CA LYS A 333 9.43 8.47 11.51
C LYS A 333 8.07 8.49 10.78
N SER A 334 8.02 8.02 9.54
CA SER A 334 6.76 7.96 8.76
C SER A 334 5.90 6.75 9.09
N MET A 335 6.40 5.84 9.93
CA MET A 335 5.68 4.66 10.43
C MET A 335 5.70 4.60 11.97
N PRO A 336 4.98 5.49 12.67
CA PRO A 336 4.96 5.58 14.14
C PRO A 336 4.07 4.47 14.74
N LEU A 337 4.51 3.21 14.64
CA LEU A 337 3.69 2.03 15.01
C LEU A 337 3.44 1.93 16.51
N VAL A 338 4.39 2.38 17.35
CA VAL A 338 4.23 2.34 18.82
C VAL A 338 3.27 3.42 19.28
N GLU A 339 3.42 4.64 18.77
CA GLU A 339 2.55 5.78 19.08
C GLU A 339 1.09 5.52 18.70
N GLN A 340 0.86 4.71 17.67
CA GLN A 340 -0.47 4.28 17.26
C GLN A 340 -0.99 3.03 18.01
N GLY A 341 -0.22 2.47 18.94
CA GLY A 341 -0.56 1.25 19.65
C GLY A 341 -0.55 -0.02 18.77
N ILE A 342 0.03 0.04 17.57
CA ILE A 342 0.14 -1.09 16.63
C ILE A 342 1.26 -2.04 17.06
N ALA A 343 2.42 -1.50 17.44
CA ALA A 343 3.54 -2.28 17.97
C ALA A 343 3.66 -2.10 19.48
N GLU A 344 4.01 -3.18 20.19
CA GLU A 344 4.21 -3.16 21.64
C GLU A 344 5.44 -2.35 22.05
N CYS A 345 6.45 -2.38 21.22
CA CYS A 345 7.70 -1.65 21.42
C CYS A 345 8.45 -1.49 20.09
N GLU A 346 9.38 -0.56 20.11
CA GLU A 346 10.42 -0.43 19.09
C GLU A 346 11.79 -0.64 19.73
N ILE A 347 12.64 -1.38 19.03
CA ILE A 347 13.94 -1.81 19.54
C ILE A 347 15.03 -1.71 18.48
N PRO A 348 16.26 -1.39 18.84
CA PRO A 348 17.40 -1.51 17.92
C PRO A 348 17.72 -2.97 17.61
N ILE A 349 18.37 -3.25 16.48
CA ILE A 349 18.72 -4.59 16.03
C ILE A 349 19.50 -5.39 17.08
N CYS A 350 20.37 -4.74 17.86
CA CYS A 350 21.17 -5.41 18.91
C CYS A 350 20.32 -5.96 20.08
N GLU A 351 19.12 -5.45 20.30
CA GLU A 351 18.23 -5.86 21.39
C GLU A 351 17.22 -6.95 21.02
N ILE A 352 17.21 -7.43 19.77
CA ILE A 352 16.26 -8.45 19.29
C ILE A 352 16.21 -9.66 20.22
N HIS A 353 17.35 -10.19 20.59
CA HIS A 353 17.46 -11.37 21.48
C HIS A 353 16.81 -11.14 22.84
N HIS A 354 17.13 -10.03 23.47
CA HIS A 354 16.58 -9.66 24.79
C HIS A 354 15.06 -9.44 24.70
N ALA A 355 14.64 -8.64 23.75
CA ALA A 355 13.23 -8.30 23.57
C ALA A 355 12.34 -9.52 23.31
N LEU A 356 12.80 -10.45 22.49
CA LEU A 356 12.08 -11.70 22.20
C LEU A 356 12.07 -12.64 23.39
N THR A 357 13.17 -12.75 24.16
CA THR A 357 13.22 -13.59 25.36
C THR A 357 12.15 -13.23 26.38
N VAL A 358 11.86 -11.94 26.55
CA VAL A 358 10.84 -11.45 27.50
C VAL A 358 9.43 -11.58 26.96
N ARG A 359 9.25 -11.62 25.64
CA ARG A 359 7.92 -11.51 25.00
C ARG A 359 7.40 -12.81 24.40
N VAL A 360 8.26 -13.72 24.03
CA VAL A 360 7.83 -15.05 23.58
C VAL A 360 7.11 -15.77 24.72
N GLY A 361 5.96 -16.37 24.42
CA GLY A 361 5.11 -17.05 25.40
C GLY A 361 4.03 -16.17 26.03
N LEU A 362 4.07 -14.86 25.85
CA LEU A 362 2.94 -14.01 26.24
C LEU A 362 1.76 -14.26 25.30
N PRO A 363 0.51 -14.17 25.79
CA PRO A 363 -0.69 -14.37 24.97
C PRO A 363 -0.79 -13.31 23.87
N ASN A 364 -1.49 -13.65 22.78
CA ASN A 364 -1.85 -12.68 21.77
C ASN A 364 -2.70 -11.55 22.38
N ILE A 365 -2.65 -10.39 21.78
CA ILE A 365 -3.46 -9.24 22.19
C ILE A 365 -4.91 -9.45 21.74
N MET A 366 -5.84 -8.80 22.45
CA MET A 366 -7.20 -8.73 21.95
C MET A 366 -7.19 -7.82 20.71
N PRO A 367 -7.68 -8.34 19.55
CA PRO A 367 -7.72 -7.51 18.36
C PRO A 367 -8.64 -6.29 18.58
N PRO A 368 -8.31 -5.12 18.01
CA PRO A 368 -9.14 -3.94 18.15
C PRO A 368 -10.56 -4.20 17.63
N LEU A 369 -11.54 -3.44 18.13
CA LEU A 369 -12.90 -3.51 17.58
C LEU A 369 -12.88 -3.19 16.10
N PHE A 370 -13.35 -4.14 15.31
CA PHE A 370 -13.32 -4.05 13.86
C PHE A 370 -14.73 -3.91 13.32
N LEU A 371 -14.99 -2.81 12.64
CA LEU A 371 -16.17 -2.65 11.80
C LEU A 371 -15.70 -2.62 10.34
N PRO A 372 -16.40 -3.29 9.41
CA PRO A 372 -15.99 -3.31 8.01
C PRO A 372 -15.74 -1.89 7.48
N ALA A 373 -14.53 -1.64 7.01
CA ALA A 373 -14.13 -0.33 6.53
C ALA A 373 -14.86 0.03 5.23
N THR A 374 -15.12 -0.96 4.38
CA THR A 374 -15.85 -0.80 3.13
C THR A 374 -17.21 -0.16 3.36
N SER A 375 -18.03 -0.67 4.31
CA SER A 375 -19.35 -0.12 4.62
C SER A 375 -19.27 1.34 5.09
N LYS A 376 -18.30 1.68 5.94
CA LYS A 376 -18.10 3.06 6.39
C LYS A 376 -17.68 4.02 5.28
N VAL A 377 -16.79 3.56 4.39
CA VAL A 377 -16.40 4.34 3.21
C VAL A 377 -17.61 4.57 2.31
N LEU A 378 -18.47 3.56 2.12
CA LEU A 378 -19.71 3.69 1.36
C LEU A 378 -20.67 4.72 1.99
N GLU A 379 -20.78 4.75 3.31
CA GLU A 379 -21.59 5.78 4.00
C GLU A 379 -21.09 7.21 3.71
N VAL A 380 -19.76 7.38 3.59
CA VAL A 380 -19.18 8.68 3.21
C VAL A 380 -19.46 9.00 1.74
N ILE A 381 -19.23 8.05 0.84
CA ILE A 381 -19.47 8.21 -0.61
C ILE A 381 -20.93 8.57 -0.90
N LYS A 382 -21.90 7.90 -0.27
CA LYS A 382 -23.35 8.12 -0.46
C LYS A 382 -23.82 9.52 -0.08
N LYS A 383 -23.02 10.33 0.61
CA LYS A 383 -23.35 11.74 0.89
C LYS A 383 -23.16 12.64 -0.33
N PHE A 384 -22.45 12.15 -1.35
CA PHE A 384 -22.08 12.89 -2.56
C PHE A 384 -22.77 12.35 -3.83
N LEU A 385 -23.50 11.26 -3.73
CA LEU A 385 -24.35 10.68 -4.78
C LEU A 385 -25.81 11.09 -4.57
#